data_f67866f9087973aa731b4e8ca28de187
#
_entry.id   f67866f9087973aa731b4e8ca28de187
#
_cell.length_a   1.000
_cell.length_b   1.000
_cell.length_c   1.000
_cell.angle_alpha   90.00
_cell.angle_beta   90.00
_cell.angle_gamma   90.00
#
_symmetry.space_group_name_H-M   'P 1'
#
loop_
_entity.id
_entity.type
_entity.pdbx_description
1 polymer ?
#
loop_
_entity_poly.entity_id
_entity_poly.type
_entity_poly.pdbx_seq_one_letter_code
_entity_poly.pdbx_strand_id
1 'polypeptide(L)'
;MSDESILVRLQAEMVRCMKEKDAETLSTVRMLKTALMAAKTAKPKDSTLGGDEEIEVLQRYVKNRREAIEMNVKVGRAELNAAEEREIAVTQRFLPAPVSEDELAAIVKAAVVSTGAAGPKEMGKVIGVVMAQVKGRAEGSAVSRLVKQALGI
;
A
#
# COMPACT_ATOMS: atom_id res chain seq x y z
N MET A 1 -3.40 3.39 18.26
CA MET A 1 -3.90 3.32 16.88
C MET A 1 -5.26 3.99 16.82
N SER A 2 -5.47 4.80 15.81
CA SER A 2 -6.77 5.43 15.59
C SER A 2 -7.72 4.42 14.96
N ASP A 3 -8.88 4.21 15.56
CA ASP A 3 -9.96 3.39 14.99
C ASP A 3 -10.77 4.18 13.94
N GLU A 4 -10.36 5.41 13.67
CA GLU A 4 -11.00 6.24 12.65
C GLU A 4 -10.76 5.68 11.25
N SER A 5 -11.80 5.74 10.41
CA SER A 5 -11.66 5.34 9.02
C SER A 5 -10.66 6.26 8.30
N ILE A 6 -9.98 5.71 7.31
CA ILE A 6 -9.05 6.47 6.48
C ILE A 6 -9.78 7.63 5.79
N LEU A 7 -11.01 7.41 5.36
CA LEU A 7 -11.83 8.47 4.73
C LEU A 7 -12.03 9.67 5.66
N VAL A 8 -12.32 9.42 6.94
CA VAL A 8 -12.49 10.49 7.95
C VAL A 8 -11.17 11.24 8.14
N ARG A 9 -10.07 10.52 8.24
CA ARG A 9 -8.73 11.11 8.37
C ARG A 9 -8.35 11.95 7.14
N LEU A 10 -8.69 11.49 5.94
CA LEU A 10 -8.47 12.24 4.70
C LEU A 10 -9.27 13.54 4.67
N GLN A 11 -10.52 13.51 5.13
CA GLN A 11 -11.35 14.71 5.19
C GLN A 11 -10.77 15.75 6.15
N ALA A 12 -10.28 15.32 7.31
CA ALA A 12 -9.60 16.21 8.25
C ALA A 12 -8.33 16.82 7.65
N GLU A 13 -7.54 16.02 6.95
CA GLU A 13 -6.32 16.49 6.28
C GLU A 13 -6.64 17.47 5.15
N MET A 14 -7.73 17.28 4.42
CA MET A 14 -8.17 18.25 3.41
C MET A 14 -8.41 19.64 4.02
N VAL A 15 -9.08 19.68 5.16
CA VAL A 15 -9.35 20.94 5.86
C VAL A 15 -8.04 21.60 6.29
N ARG A 16 -7.12 20.81 6.85
CA ARG A 16 -5.80 21.31 7.25
C ARG A 16 -5.05 21.91 6.05
N CYS A 17 -4.98 21.16 4.94
CA CYS A 17 -4.29 21.60 3.73
C CYS A 17 -4.88 22.90 3.17
N MET A 18 -6.20 23.05 3.21
CA MET A 18 -6.85 24.27 2.75
C MET A 18 -6.49 25.47 3.63
N LYS A 19 -6.46 25.27 4.96
CA LYS A 19 -6.08 26.33 5.90
C LYS A 19 -4.62 26.74 5.76
N GLU A 20 -3.74 25.79 5.56
CA GLU A 20 -2.29 26.02 5.45
C GLU A 20 -1.83 26.32 4.02
N LYS A 21 -2.75 26.29 3.06
CA LYS A 21 -2.48 26.51 1.63
C LYS A 21 -1.46 25.52 1.07
N ASP A 22 -1.50 24.28 1.56
CA ASP A 22 -0.66 23.18 1.09
C ASP A 22 -1.32 22.50 -0.13
N ALA A 23 -1.16 23.10 -1.28
CA ALA A 23 -1.83 22.67 -2.51
C ALA A 23 -1.36 21.31 -3.00
N GLU A 24 -0.08 20.96 -2.82
CA GLU A 24 0.46 19.67 -3.27
C GLU A 24 -0.11 18.51 -2.48
N THR A 25 -0.10 18.60 -1.14
CA THR A 25 -0.69 17.58 -0.29
C THR A 25 -2.19 17.49 -0.51
N LEU A 26 -2.87 18.62 -0.65
CA LEU A 26 -4.30 18.65 -0.91
C LEU A 26 -4.67 17.89 -2.18
N SER A 27 -3.89 18.08 -3.25
CA SER A 27 -4.11 17.38 -4.52
C SER A 27 -4.08 15.86 -4.33
N THR A 28 -3.07 15.35 -3.66
CA THR A 28 -2.94 13.91 -3.38
C THR A 28 -4.09 13.40 -2.50
N VAL A 29 -4.41 14.12 -1.43
CA VAL A 29 -5.49 13.73 -0.50
C VAL A 29 -6.84 13.67 -1.24
N ARG A 30 -7.11 14.60 -2.15
CA ARG A 30 -8.31 14.56 -2.99
C ARG A 30 -8.35 13.33 -3.90
N MET A 31 -7.21 12.96 -4.48
CA MET A 31 -7.10 11.75 -5.30
C MET A 31 -7.36 10.48 -4.48
N LEU A 32 -6.82 10.40 -3.29
CA LEU A 32 -7.06 9.27 -2.38
C LEU A 32 -8.54 9.18 -1.98
N LYS A 33 -9.16 10.31 -1.65
CA LYS A 33 -10.59 10.36 -1.35
C LYS A 33 -11.41 9.87 -2.54
N THR A 34 -11.08 10.32 -3.74
CA THR A 34 -11.76 9.89 -4.97
C THR A 34 -11.65 8.37 -5.16
N ALA A 35 -10.46 7.80 -4.93
CA ALA A 35 -10.25 6.36 -5.05
C ALA A 35 -11.10 5.58 -4.03
N LEU A 36 -11.18 6.05 -2.78
CA LEU A 36 -12.00 5.43 -1.75
C LEU A 36 -13.50 5.53 -2.09
N MET A 37 -13.94 6.68 -2.56
CA MET A 37 -15.34 6.87 -2.95
C MET A 37 -15.73 5.99 -4.14
N ALA A 38 -14.83 5.82 -5.11
CA ALA A 38 -15.04 4.91 -6.23
C ALA A 38 -15.18 3.46 -5.76
N ALA A 39 -14.32 3.03 -4.84
CA ALA A 39 -14.39 1.69 -4.26
C ALA A 39 -15.69 1.47 -3.49
N LYS A 40 -16.13 2.48 -2.73
CA LYS A 40 -17.41 2.43 -1.99
C LYS A 40 -18.60 2.32 -2.95
N THR A 41 -18.59 3.11 -4.02
CA THR A 41 -19.66 3.11 -5.03
C THR A 41 -19.76 1.78 -5.77
N ALA A 42 -18.65 1.08 -5.95
CA ALA A 42 -18.61 -0.23 -6.59
C ALA A 42 -19.24 -1.35 -5.74
N LYS A 43 -19.45 -1.12 -4.46
CA LYS A 43 -20.10 -2.07 -3.55
C LYS A 43 -21.62 -1.97 -3.65
N PRO A 44 -22.37 -3.01 -3.19
CA PRO A 44 -23.81 -2.94 -3.13
C PRO A 44 -24.30 -1.73 -2.32
N LYS A 45 -25.46 -1.22 -2.70
CA LYS A 45 -26.12 -0.10 -2.00
C LYS A 45 -26.25 -0.45 -0.50
N ASP A 46 -26.03 0.53 0.35
CA ASP A 46 -26.07 0.42 1.81
C ASP A 46 -24.91 -0.39 2.42
N SER A 47 -23.92 -0.79 1.61
CA SER A 47 -22.68 -1.38 2.14
C SER A 47 -21.70 -0.27 2.55
N THR A 48 -20.88 -0.57 3.55
CA THR A 48 -19.79 0.32 3.96
C THR A 48 -18.44 -0.23 3.48
N LEU A 49 -17.47 0.65 3.34
CA LEU A 49 -16.10 0.26 3.05
C LEU A 49 -15.40 -0.02 4.39
N GLY A 50 -14.96 -1.26 4.60
CA GLY A 50 -14.26 -1.64 5.83
C GLY A 50 -12.83 -1.12 5.86
N GLY A 51 -12.22 -1.12 7.05
CA GLY A 51 -10.85 -0.63 7.23
C GLY A 51 -9.82 -1.39 6.37
N ASP A 52 -9.94 -2.70 6.26
CA ASP A 52 -9.07 -3.51 5.41
C ASP A 52 -9.23 -3.16 3.93
N GLU A 53 -10.45 -2.87 3.51
CA GLU A 53 -10.74 -2.46 2.13
C GLU A 53 -10.16 -1.07 1.82
N GLU A 54 -10.25 -0.14 2.77
CA GLU A 54 -9.61 1.17 2.65
C GLU A 54 -8.09 1.04 2.49
N ILE A 55 -7.47 0.19 3.30
CA ILE A 55 -6.03 -0.10 3.21
C ILE A 55 -5.67 -0.65 1.83
N GLU A 56 -6.44 -1.59 1.31
CA GLU A 56 -6.20 -2.15 -0.03
C GLU A 56 -6.25 -1.10 -1.12
N VAL A 57 -7.19 -0.16 -1.05
CA VAL A 57 -7.31 0.93 -2.02
C VAL A 57 -6.05 1.80 -2.00
N LEU A 58 -5.59 2.18 -0.80
CA LEU A 58 -4.38 3.00 -0.67
C LEU A 58 -3.12 2.25 -1.11
N GLN A 59 -3.02 0.97 -0.79
CA GLN A 59 -1.90 0.14 -1.24
C GLN A 59 -1.86 0.02 -2.76
N ARG A 60 -3.01 -0.11 -3.41
CA ARG A 60 -3.10 -0.11 -4.86
C ARG A 60 -2.66 1.22 -5.44
N TYR A 61 -3.02 2.32 -4.79
CA TYR A 61 -2.58 3.66 -5.20
C TYR A 61 -1.06 3.76 -5.15
N VAL A 62 -0.43 3.31 -4.07
CA VAL A 62 1.04 3.28 -3.94
C VAL A 62 1.65 2.41 -5.04
N LYS A 63 1.11 1.22 -5.26
CA LYS A 63 1.60 0.30 -6.30
C LYS A 63 1.59 0.96 -7.68
N ASN A 64 0.49 1.63 -8.03
CA ASN A 64 0.37 2.32 -9.31
C ASN A 64 1.42 3.43 -9.45
N ARG A 65 1.72 4.16 -8.36
CA ARG A 65 2.78 5.18 -8.37
C ARG A 65 4.18 4.56 -8.50
N ARG A 66 4.42 3.42 -7.86
CA ARG A 66 5.68 2.67 -8.02
C ARG A 66 5.88 2.23 -9.47
N GLU A 67 4.84 1.70 -10.10
CA GLU A 67 4.88 1.29 -11.50
C GLU A 67 5.13 2.48 -12.43
N ALA A 68 4.53 3.64 -12.14
CA ALA A 68 4.77 4.86 -12.89
C ALA A 68 6.25 5.29 -12.79
N ILE A 69 6.85 5.20 -11.60
CA ILE A 69 8.27 5.49 -11.37
C ILE A 69 9.15 4.57 -12.23
N GLU A 70 8.87 3.27 -12.21
CA GLU A 70 9.62 2.31 -13.03
C GLU A 70 9.51 2.62 -14.52
N MET A 71 8.32 2.96 -14.98
CA MET A 71 8.10 3.33 -16.38
C MET A 71 8.83 4.60 -16.75
N ASN A 72 8.80 5.62 -15.88
CA ASN A 72 9.51 6.88 -16.11
C ASN A 72 11.00 6.66 -16.29
N VAL A 73 11.60 5.77 -15.48
CA VAL A 73 13.02 5.42 -15.62
C VAL A 73 13.27 4.74 -16.97
N LYS A 74 12.42 3.79 -17.35
CA LYS A 74 12.58 3.05 -18.62
C LYS A 74 12.52 3.94 -19.85
N VAL A 75 11.69 4.97 -19.83
CA VAL A 75 11.52 5.89 -20.96
C VAL A 75 12.40 7.15 -20.85
N GLY A 76 13.32 7.20 -19.88
CA GLY A 76 14.23 8.33 -19.70
C GLY A 76 13.58 9.59 -19.16
N ARG A 77 12.51 9.47 -18.39
CA ARG A 77 11.76 10.59 -17.83
C ARG A 77 11.77 10.56 -16.30
N ALA A 78 12.90 10.24 -15.72
CA ALA A 78 13.06 10.15 -14.26
C ALA A 78 12.76 11.47 -13.53
N GLU A 79 12.78 12.60 -14.22
CA GLU A 79 12.41 13.90 -13.66
C GLU A 79 10.97 13.97 -13.15
N LEU A 80 10.10 13.07 -13.63
CA LEU A 80 8.71 12.98 -13.19
C LEU A 80 8.55 12.24 -11.86
N ASN A 81 9.60 11.54 -11.41
CA ASN A 81 9.50 10.66 -10.24
C ASN A 81 9.33 11.41 -8.92
N ALA A 82 9.85 12.64 -8.82
CA ALA A 82 9.70 13.44 -7.59
C ALA A 82 8.23 13.65 -7.22
N ALA A 83 7.36 13.90 -8.21
CA ALA A 83 5.93 14.05 -7.98
C ALA A 83 5.30 12.73 -7.52
N GLU A 84 5.65 11.61 -8.16
CA GLU A 84 5.15 10.28 -7.78
C GLU A 84 5.58 9.90 -6.36
N GLU A 85 6.82 10.17 -6.00
CA GLU A 85 7.35 9.90 -4.67
C GLU A 85 6.66 10.74 -3.58
N ARG A 86 6.32 11.99 -3.87
CA ARG A 86 5.54 12.83 -2.95
C ARG A 86 4.15 12.24 -2.71
N GLU A 87 3.47 11.78 -3.76
CA GLU A 87 2.16 11.15 -3.64
C GLU A 87 2.24 9.87 -2.80
N ILE A 88 3.28 9.06 -2.99
CA ILE A 88 3.50 7.86 -2.18
C ILE A 88 3.70 8.23 -0.72
N ALA A 89 4.56 9.22 -0.43
CA ALA A 89 4.84 9.64 0.94
C ALA A 89 3.58 10.13 1.66
N VAL A 90 2.74 10.91 0.99
CA VAL A 90 1.45 11.37 1.54
C VAL A 90 0.54 10.17 1.82
N THR A 91 0.43 9.25 0.88
CA THR A 91 -0.43 8.07 1.01
C THR A 91 -0.01 7.19 2.19
N GLN A 92 1.29 6.98 2.37
CA GLN A 92 1.82 6.15 3.46
C GLN A 92 1.50 6.71 4.84
N ARG A 93 1.27 8.00 4.97
CA ARG A 93 0.84 8.62 6.24
C ARG A 93 -0.51 8.09 6.74
N PHE A 94 -1.35 7.57 5.84
CA PHE A 94 -2.68 7.03 6.14
C PHE A 94 -2.69 5.50 6.23
N LEU A 95 -1.59 4.85 5.90
CA LEU A 95 -1.43 3.40 6.03
C LEU A 95 -0.86 3.05 7.41
N PRO A 96 -1.06 1.81 7.90
CA PRO A 96 -0.41 1.35 9.12
C PRO A 96 1.10 1.51 9.03
N ALA A 97 1.75 1.64 10.20
CA ALA A 97 3.21 1.76 10.26
C ALA A 97 3.87 0.56 9.57
N PRO A 98 4.87 0.80 8.68
CA PRO A 98 5.49 -0.30 7.93
C PRO A 98 6.30 -1.23 8.85
N VAL A 99 6.35 -2.51 8.50
CA VAL A 99 7.27 -3.46 9.12
C VAL A 99 8.69 -3.14 8.62
N SER A 100 9.68 -3.34 9.48
CA SER A 100 11.08 -3.27 9.05
C SER A 100 11.41 -4.44 8.12
N GLU A 101 12.46 -4.30 7.34
CA GLU A 101 12.91 -5.39 6.46
C GLU A 101 13.30 -6.63 7.25
N ASP A 102 13.95 -6.47 8.40
CA ASP A 102 14.32 -7.58 9.28
C ASP A 102 13.08 -8.28 9.85
N GLU A 103 12.10 -7.52 10.30
CA GLU A 103 10.84 -8.08 10.79
C GLU A 103 10.10 -8.82 9.67
N LEU A 104 10.05 -8.25 8.48
CA LEU A 104 9.42 -8.88 7.33
C LEU A 104 10.12 -10.18 6.95
N ALA A 105 11.46 -10.18 6.94
CA ALA A 105 12.24 -11.38 6.65
C ALA A 105 11.96 -12.49 7.66
N ALA A 106 11.81 -12.16 8.95
CA ALA A 106 11.45 -13.12 9.99
C ALA A 106 10.04 -13.70 9.77
N ILE A 107 9.09 -12.86 9.41
CA ILE A 107 7.71 -13.29 9.10
C ILE A 107 7.70 -14.23 7.90
N VAL A 108 8.45 -13.91 6.84
CA VAL A 108 8.57 -14.75 5.64
C VAL A 108 9.16 -16.12 6.00
N LYS A 109 10.24 -16.14 6.76
CA LYS A 109 10.90 -17.36 7.19
C LYS A 109 9.95 -18.27 7.98
N ALA A 110 9.20 -17.68 8.92
CA ALA A 110 8.20 -18.41 9.70
C ALA A 110 7.08 -18.96 8.80
N ALA A 111 6.64 -18.19 7.80
CA ALA A 111 5.62 -18.61 6.86
C ALA A 111 6.08 -19.77 5.97
N VAL A 112 7.33 -19.76 5.54
CA VAL A 112 7.92 -20.89 4.77
C VAL A 112 7.89 -22.15 5.61
N VAL A 113 8.27 -22.07 6.88
CA VAL A 113 8.23 -23.22 7.80
C VAL A 113 6.81 -23.71 8.03
N SER A 114 5.88 -22.81 8.35
CA SER A 114 4.50 -23.18 8.68
C SER A 114 3.72 -23.75 7.51
N THR A 115 4.02 -23.33 6.27
CA THR A 115 3.37 -23.85 5.07
C THR A 115 4.05 -25.09 4.52
N GLY A 116 5.26 -25.43 4.99
CA GLY A 116 6.05 -26.53 4.46
C GLY A 116 6.54 -26.29 3.03
N ALA A 117 6.55 -25.03 2.57
CA ALA A 117 6.95 -24.69 1.21
C ALA A 117 8.42 -25.03 0.93
N ALA A 118 8.67 -25.64 -0.24
CA ALA A 118 10.01 -26.09 -0.64
C ALA A 118 10.45 -25.54 -1.99
N GLY A 119 9.55 -24.94 -2.77
CA GLY A 119 9.90 -24.49 -4.12
C GLY A 119 8.90 -23.50 -4.74
N PRO A 120 9.09 -23.17 -6.04
CA PRO A 120 8.34 -22.12 -6.72
C PRO A 120 6.82 -22.34 -6.76
N LYS A 121 6.38 -23.57 -6.78
CA LYS A 121 4.94 -23.91 -6.86
C LYS A 121 4.15 -23.45 -5.63
N GLU A 122 4.83 -23.28 -4.51
CA GLU A 122 4.21 -22.94 -3.23
C GLU A 122 4.39 -21.46 -2.88
N MET A 123 5.05 -20.71 -3.75
CA MET A 123 5.33 -19.28 -3.56
C MET A 123 4.06 -18.47 -3.27
N GLY A 124 2.99 -18.70 -4.05
CA GLY A 124 1.72 -18.00 -3.86
C GLY A 124 1.11 -18.23 -2.49
N LYS A 125 1.22 -19.45 -1.97
CA LYS A 125 0.72 -19.81 -0.64
C LYS A 125 1.47 -19.06 0.46
N VAL A 126 2.80 -19.01 0.36
CA VAL A 126 3.64 -18.28 1.33
C VAL A 126 3.32 -16.78 1.28
N ILE A 127 3.25 -16.20 0.08
CA ILE A 127 2.90 -14.79 -0.09
C ILE A 127 1.54 -14.49 0.55
N GLY A 128 0.54 -15.34 0.33
CA GLY A 128 -0.78 -15.18 0.93
C GLY A 128 -0.76 -15.15 2.45
N VAL A 129 -0.01 -16.06 3.07
CA VAL A 129 0.15 -16.11 4.53
C VAL A 129 0.84 -14.84 5.06
N VAL A 130 1.92 -14.42 4.41
CA VAL A 130 2.67 -13.22 4.83
C VAL A 130 1.81 -11.97 4.67
N MET A 131 1.14 -11.81 3.53
CA MET A 131 0.28 -10.65 3.28
C MET A 131 -0.87 -10.54 4.29
N ALA A 132 -1.45 -11.67 4.71
CA ALA A 132 -2.47 -11.69 5.75
C ALA A 132 -1.96 -11.20 7.10
N GLN A 133 -0.70 -11.47 7.43
CA GLN A 133 -0.08 -11.01 8.68
C GLN A 133 0.30 -9.54 8.65
N VAL A 134 0.78 -9.04 7.52
CA VAL A 134 1.34 -7.68 7.44
C VAL A 134 0.31 -6.62 7.02
N LYS A 135 -0.83 -6.99 6.53
CA LYS A 135 -1.99 -6.13 6.17
C LYS A 135 -1.70 -4.62 6.09
N GLY A 136 -1.23 -4.15 4.94
CA GLY A 136 -0.95 -2.72 4.73
C GLY A 136 0.36 -2.22 5.33
N ARG A 137 1.11 -3.08 6.01
CA ARG A 137 2.40 -2.73 6.63
C ARG A 137 3.61 -3.08 5.77
N ALA A 138 3.40 -3.71 4.61
CA ALA A 138 4.44 -4.02 3.65
C ALA A 138 3.86 -4.00 2.24
N GLU A 139 4.70 -3.63 1.27
CA GLU A 139 4.32 -3.67 -0.14
C GLU A 139 4.45 -5.11 -0.67
N GLY A 140 3.55 -5.51 -1.56
CA GLY A 140 3.55 -6.84 -2.14
C GLY A 140 4.84 -7.19 -2.87
N SER A 141 5.49 -6.20 -3.50
CA SER A 141 6.78 -6.39 -4.17
C SER A 141 7.90 -6.78 -3.19
N ALA A 142 7.94 -6.16 -2.01
CA ALA A 142 8.91 -6.49 -0.97
C ALA A 142 8.67 -7.90 -0.43
N VAL A 143 7.42 -8.27 -0.19
CA VAL A 143 7.04 -9.62 0.26
C VAL A 143 7.46 -10.66 -0.79
N SER A 144 7.12 -10.41 -2.05
CA SER A 144 7.47 -11.32 -3.16
C SER A 144 8.98 -11.53 -3.26
N ARG A 145 9.76 -10.45 -3.16
CA ARG A 145 11.23 -10.53 -3.21
C ARG A 145 11.79 -11.39 -2.09
N LEU A 146 11.34 -11.17 -0.86
CA LEU A 146 11.82 -11.92 0.30
C LEU A 146 11.39 -13.40 0.27
N VAL A 147 10.18 -13.68 -0.22
CA VAL A 147 9.72 -15.06 -0.39
C VAL A 147 10.57 -15.79 -1.42
N LYS A 148 10.89 -15.14 -2.54
CA LYS A 148 11.79 -15.73 -3.55
C LYS A 148 13.16 -16.04 -2.96
N GLN A 149 13.73 -15.12 -2.21
CA GLN A 149 15.01 -15.33 -1.54
C GLN A 149 14.95 -16.50 -0.57
N ALA A 150 13.90 -16.58 0.25
CA ALA A 150 13.73 -17.65 1.23
C ALA A 150 13.55 -19.02 0.59
N LEU A 151 12.93 -19.09 -0.59
CA LEU A 151 12.73 -20.34 -1.34
C LEU A 151 13.89 -20.67 -2.30
N GLY A 152 14.88 -19.79 -2.41
CA GLY A 152 16.06 -20.01 -3.27
C GLY A 152 15.77 -19.92 -4.77
N ILE A 153 14.81 -19.09 -5.15
CA ILE A 153 14.38 -18.94 -6.54
C ILE A 153 14.52 -17.51 -7.07
#